data_694741b4148e3d24f7971112eceed4c4
#
_entry.id   694741b4148e3d24f7971112eceed4c4
#
_cell.length_a   1.000
_cell.length_b   1.000
_cell.length_c   1.000
_cell.angle_alpha   90.00
_cell.angle_beta   90.00
_cell.angle_gamma   90.00
#
_symmetry.space_group_name_H-M   'P 1'
#
loop_
_entity.id
_entity.type
_entity.pdbx_description
1 polymer ?
#
loop_
_entity_poly.entity_id
_entity_poly.type
_entity_poly.pdbx_seq_one_letter_code
_entity_poly.pdbx_strand_id
1 'polypeptide(L)'
;MSSSTPRIDLEPSWLARLAREFEQPYMRQLREFLRAEKGAGKVIYPTSANWFNAFRCTPFESVEVVILGQDPYHGPGQAHGLCFSVPRGVAPPPSLRNIFQELQRDLGIAPPAHGCLESWATQGVLLLNSVLTVEHGRAASHQGKGWERFTDRVVEVLNEQREQLVFGVGARGG
;
A
#
# COMPACT_ATOMS: atom_id res chain seq x y z
N MET A 1 7.98 14.08 31.54
CA MET A 1 7.15 14.27 30.69
C MET A 1 7.39 13.70 29.43
N SER A 2 6.71 12.84 29.14
CA SER A 2 6.91 12.16 27.93
C SER A 2 6.36 12.99 26.84
N SER A 3 7.21 13.31 25.95
CA SER A 3 6.71 13.83 24.72
C SER A 3 5.84 12.76 24.11
N SER A 4 4.62 13.06 23.91
CA SER A 4 3.71 12.18 23.21
C SER A 4 4.00 12.17 21.72
N THR A 5 5.21 11.75 21.35
CA THR A 5 5.50 11.52 19.94
C THR A 5 4.65 10.31 19.50
N PRO A 6 3.73 10.49 18.55
CA PRO A 6 2.92 9.35 18.13
C PRO A 6 3.82 8.22 17.66
N ARG A 7 3.54 7.03 18.14
CA ARG A 7 4.28 5.86 17.72
C ARG A 7 3.96 5.57 16.26
N ILE A 8 4.98 5.55 15.42
CA ILE A 8 4.81 5.25 14.01
C ILE A 8 4.67 3.74 13.87
N ASP A 9 3.54 3.30 13.33
CA ASP A 9 3.26 1.88 13.15
C ASP A 9 3.81 1.40 11.81
N LEU A 10 5.14 1.41 11.70
CA LEU A 10 5.83 0.93 10.52
C LEU A 10 6.77 -0.17 10.93
N GLU A 11 6.85 -1.21 10.13
CA GLU A 11 7.71 -2.36 10.39
C GLU A 11 9.17 -1.89 10.56
N PRO A 12 9.91 -2.41 11.55
CA PRO A 12 11.20 -1.82 11.94
C PRO A 12 12.25 -1.68 10.83
N SER A 13 12.37 -2.65 9.91
CA SER A 13 13.35 -2.55 8.83
C SER A 13 13.04 -1.41 7.87
N TRP A 14 11.77 -1.12 7.68
CA TRP A 14 11.33 0.02 6.87
C TRP A 14 11.46 1.32 7.65
N LEU A 15 11.10 1.32 8.92
CA LEU A 15 11.20 2.51 9.76
C LEU A 15 12.65 3.00 9.85
N ALA A 16 13.61 2.08 9.93
CA ALA A 16 15.03 2.43 9.97
C ALA A 16 15.45 3.26 8.74
N ARG A 17 14.77 3.09 7.63
CA ARG A 17 15.10 3.77 6.36
C ARG A 17 14.21 4.96 6.04
N LEU A 18 13.02 5.00 6.62
CA LEU A 18 11.99 6.00 6.26
C LEU A 18 11.61 6.93 7.40
N ALA A 19 12.23 6.80 8.57
CA ALA A 19 11.85 7.58 9.74
C ALA A 19 11.85 9.09 9.48
N ARG A 20 12.81 9.58 8.70
CA ARG A 20 12.93 11.02 8.40
C ARG A 20 11.75 11.55 7.60
N GLU A 21 11.11 10.68 6.80
CA GLU A 21 9.95 11.09 6.01
C GLU A 21 8.80 11.54 6.90
N PHE A 22 8.67 10.92 8.07
CA PHE A 22 7.60 11.26 9.01
C PHE A 22 7.81 12.61 9.70
N GLU A 23 9.00 13.19 9.58
CA GLU A 23 9.31 14.51 10.12
C GLU A 23 9.18 15.61 9.07
N GLN A 24 8.96 15.27 7.80
CA GLN A 24 8.89 16.24 6.72
C GLN A 24 7.56 17.01 6.73
N PRO A 25 7.58 18.28 6.26
CA PRO A 25 6.36 19.09 6.20
C PRO A 25 5.22 18.42 5.44
N TYR A 26 5.50 17.75 4.31
CA TYR A 26 4.45 17.11 3.54
C TYR A 26 3.75 16.02 4.36
N MET A 27 4.50 15.30 5.19
CA MET A 27 3.92 14.25 6.03
C MET A 27 3.05 14.83 7.14
N ARG A 28 3.46 15.95 7.71
CA ARG A 28 2.62 16.64 8.70
C ARG A 28 1.32 17.11 8.08
N GLN A 29 1.40 17.68 6.88
CA GLN A 29 0.22 18.14 6.14
C GLN A 29 -0.70 16.98 5.80
N LEU A 30 -0.14 15.85 5.39
CA LEU A 30 -0.91 14.65 5.11
C LEU A 30 -1.65 14.16 6.35
N ARG A 31 -0.95 14.09 7.49
CA ARG A 31 -1.58 13.68 8.76
C ARG A 31 -2.70 14.63 9.16
N GLU A 32 -2.49 15.93 9.02
CA GLU A 32 -3.53 16.91 9.31
C GLU A 32 -4.73 16.75 8.41
N PHE A 33 -4.48 16.52 7.11
CA PHE A 33 -5.54 16.27 6.15
C PHE A 33 -6.37 15.03 6.56
N LEU A 34 -5.71 13.92 6.84
CA LEU A 34 -6.40 12.68 7.21
C LEU A 34 -7.18 12.84 8.52
N ARG A 35 -6.59 13.55 9.48
CA ARG A 35 -7.27 13.81 10.76
C ARG A 35 -8.52 14.67 10.55
N ALA A 36 -8.41 15.70 9.72
CA ALA A 36 -9.53 16.58 9.40
C ALA A 36 -10.64 15.82 8.68
N GLU A 37 -10.30 14.95 7.75
CA GLU A 37 -11.29 14.14 7.02
C GLU A 37 -12.04 13.19 7.96
N LYS A 38 -11.32 12.54 8.87
CA LYS A 38 -11.95 11.70 9.88
C LYS A 38 -12.82 12.52 10.84
N GLY A 39 -12.33 13.69 11.25
CA GLY A 39 -13.08 14.59 12.12
C GLY A 39 -14.37 15.10 11.48
N ALA A 40 -14.40 15.18 10.16
CA ALA A 40 -15.60 15.56 9.42
C ALA A 40 -16.58 14.39 9.23
N GLY A 41 -16.29 13.22 9.78
CA GLY A 41 -17.17 12.04 9.71
C GLY A 41 -17.01 11.23 8.45
N LYS A 42 -16.01 11.49 7.64
CA LYS A 42 -15.79 10.74 6.41
C LYS A 42 -15.16 9.37 6.70
N VAL A 43 -15.58 8.38 5.94
CA VAL A 43 -15.03 7.02 6.07
C VAL A 43 -13.84 6.88 5.14
N ILE A 44 -12.71 6.45 5.70
CA ILE A 44 -11.45 6.32 4.96
C ILE A 44 -11.04 4.85 4.95
N TYR A 45 -10.64 4.37 3.80
CA TYR A 45 -10.13 3.02 3.62
C TYR A 45 -8.65 3.02 3.25
N PRO A 46 -7.92 1.98 3.64
CA PRO A 46 -8.27 0.95 4.61
C PRO A 46 -8.34 1.53 6.02
N THR A 47 -8.71 0.72 7.02
CA THR A 47 -8.61 1.18 8.41
C THR A 47 -7.18 1.55 8.72
N SER A 48 -6.97 2.46 9.67
CA SER A 48 -5.64 3.00 9.96
C SER A 48 -4.63 1.91 10.35
N ALA A 49 -5.09 0.83 10.96
CA ALA A 49 -4.22 -0.31 11.30
C ALA A 49 -3.62 -0.98 10.06
N ASN A 50 -4.22 -0.80 8.89
CA ASN A 50 -3.78 -1.44 7.65
C ASN A 50 -3.11 -0.49 6.65
N TRP A 51 -2.96 0.79 6.96
CA TRP A 51 -2.33 1.72 6.03
C TRP A 51 -0.94 1.26 5.57
N PHE A 52 -0.16 0.68 6.49
CA PHE A 52 1.20 0.21 6.21
C PHE A 52 1.32 -1.31 6.16
N ASN A 53 0.22 -1.99 5.85
CA ASN A 53 0.19 -3.44 5.86
C ASN A 53 1.17 -4.06 4.84
N ALA A 54 1.39 -3.41 3.70
CA ALA A 54 2.35 -3.89 2.71
C ALA A 54 3.76 -4.03 3.30
N PHE A 55 4.15 -3.06 4.12
CA PHE A 55 5.46 -3.07 4.78
C PHE A 55 5.54 -4.13 5.87
N ARG A 56 4.45 -4.33 6.59
CA ARG A 56 4.38 -5.33 7.66
C ARG A 56 4.53 -6.74 7.09
N CYS A 57 3.86 -7.00 5.97
CA CYS A 57 3.89 -8.32 5.36
C CYS A 57 5.20 -8.60 4.63
N THR A 58 5.88 -7.56 4.15
CA THR A 58 7.10 -7.70 3.35
C THR A 58 8.20 -6.80 3.92
N PRO A 59 8.96 -7.26 4.91
CA PRO A 59 10.09 -6.50 5.43
C PRO A 59 11.08 -6.13 4.33
N PHE A 60 11.86 -5.09 4.56
CA PHE A 60 12.74 -4.52 3.53
C PHE A 60 13.66 -5.56 2.89
N GLU A 61 14.29 -6.39 3.72
CA GLU A 61 15.25 -7.39 3.24
C GLU A 61 14.57 -8.55 2.50
N SER A 62 13.26 -8.71 2.67
CA SER A 62 12.52 -9.79 2.04
C SER A 62 12.00 -9.43 0.66
N VAL A 63 12.03 -8.15 0.28
CA VAL A 63 11.46 -7.72 -1.00
C VAL A 63 12.23 -8.31 -2.15
N GLU A 64 11.54 -8.95 -3.07
CA GLU A 64 12.10 -9.50 -4.31
C GLU A 64 11.40 -8.91 -5.53
N VAL A 65 10.10 -8.68 -5.40
CA VAL A 65 9.27 -8.11 -6.45
C VAL A 65 8.50 -6.93 -5.89
N VAL A 66 8.38 -5.85 -6.64
CA VAL A 66 7.58 -4.69 -6.27
C VAL A 66 6.46 -4.54 -7.28
N ILE A 67 5.22 -4.55 -6.84
CA ILE A 67 4.06 -4.26 -7.68
C ILE A 67 3.47 -2.95 -7.19
N LEU A 68 3.36 -1.98 -8.10
CA LEU A 68 2.83 -0.65 -7.79
C LEU A 68 1.40 -0.52 -8.31
N GLY A 69 0.47 -0.26 -7.39
CA GLY A 69 -0.88 0.12 -7.72
C GLY A 69 -1.08 1.62 -7.60
N GLN A 70 -2.29 2.11 -7.79
CA GLN A 70 -2.60 3.54 -7.70
C GLN A 70 -3.15 3.90 -6.31
N ASP A 71 -4.40 3.66 -6.06
CA ASP A 71 -5.02 3.92 -4.76
C ASP A 71 -5.85 2.72 -4.31
N PRO A 72 -6.22 2.67 -3.01
CA PRO A 72 -6.98 1.53 -2.49
C PRO A 72 -8.38 1.46 -3.10
N TYR A 73 -8.99 0.29 -3.01
CA TYR A 73 -10.41 0.14 -3.34
C TYR A 73 -11.26 1.02 -2.44
N HIS A 74 -12.26 1.69 -3.00
CA HIS A 74 -13.09 2.63 -2.26
C HIS A 74 -14.43 2.04 -1.83
N GLY A 75 -14.65 0.75 -2.04
CA GLY A 75 -15.84 0.05 -1.56
C GLY A 75 -15.63 -0.53 -0.16
N PRO A 76 -16.69 -0.73 0.60
CA PRO A 76 -16.56 -1.26 1.95
C PRO A 76 -16.01 -2.68 1.95
N GLY A 77 -15.08 -2.94 2.89
CA GLY A 77 -14.53 -4.26 3.09
C GLY A 77 -13.54 -4.75 2.05
N GLN A 78 -13.14 -3.92 1.10
CA GLN A 78 -12.24 -4.33 0.03
C GLN A 78 -10.76 -4.05 0.31
N ALA A 79 -10.42 -2.82 0.69
CA ALA A 79 -9.03 -2.43 0.92
C ALA A 79 -8.52 -2.95 2.27
N HIS A 80 -7.33 -3.56 2.27
CA HIS A 80 -6.68 -3.96 3.52
C HIS A 80 -5.17 -3.70 3.52
N GLY A 81 -4.72 -2.76 2.69
CA GLY A 81 -3.34 -2.28 2.73
C GLY A 81 -2.37 -2.98 1.79
N LEU A 82 -2.85 -3.87 0.94
CA LEU A 82 -2.05 -4.53 -0.11
C LEU A 82 -2.71 -4.20 -1.45
N CYS A 83 -1.93 -3.64 -2.39
CA CYS A 83 -2.52 -3.25 -3.66
C CYS A 83 -3.12 -4.45 -4.39
N PHE A 84 -4.26 -4.23 -5.05
CA PHE A 84 -5.06 -5.22 -5.76
C PHE A 84 -5.73 -6.28 -4.89
N SER A 85 -5.25 -6.50 -3.66
CA SER A 85 -5.74 -7.54 -2.76
C SER A 85 -7.04 -7.16 -2.09
N VAL A 86 -7.89 -8.16 -1.88
CA VAL A 86 -9.09 -8.04 -1.03
C VAL A 86 -9.03 -9.14 0.03
N PRO A 87 -9.71 -8.96 1.17
CA PRO A 87 -9.78 -10.02 2.19
C PRO A 87 -10.43 -11.28 1.67
N ARG A 88 -10.14 -12.40 2.31
CA ARG A 88 -10.82 -13.66 1.99
C ARG A 88 -12.33 -13.48 2.16
N GLY A 89 -13.09 -14.09 1.27
CA GLY A 89 -14.55 -13.97 1.29
C GLY A 89 -15.10 -12.79 0.53
N VAL A 90 -14.24 -11.89 0.06
CA VAL A 90 -14.63 -10.76 -0.79
C VAL A 90 -14.34 -11.14 -2.25
N ALA A 91 -15.31 -10.89 -3.13
CA ALA A 91 -15.14 -11.21 -4.55
C ALA A 91 -13.99 -10.40 -5.16
N PRO A 92 -13.09 -11.04 -5.92
CA PRO A 92 -11.99 -10.32 -6.56
C PRO A 92 -12.52 -9.28 -7.56
N PRO A 93 -12.11 -8.01 -7.41
CA PRO A 93 -12.47 -6.97 -8.37
C PRO A 93 -11.85 -7.21 -9.76
N PRO A 94 -12.36 -6.56 -10.81
CA PRO A 94 -11.84 -6.76 -12.17
C PRO A 94 -10.34 -6.48 -12.31
N SER A 95 -9.82 -5.47 -11.62
CA SER A 95 -8.39 -5.15 -11.67
C SER A 95 -7.53 -6.30 -11.14
N LEU A 96 -7.99 -6.97 -10.10
CA LEU A 96 -7.28 -8.12 -9.55
C LEU A 96 -7.35 -9.32 -10.50
N ARG A 97 -8.50 -9.55 -11.13
CA ARG A 97 -8.62 -10.62 -12.11
C ARG A 97 -7.67 -10.42 -13.29
N ASN A 98 -7.52 -9.16 -13.73
CA ASN A 98 -6.58 -8.84 -14.80
C ASN A 98 -5.14 -9.15 -14.42
N ILE A 99 -4.75 -8.83 -13.19
CA ILE A 99 -3.42 -9.15 -12.66
C ILE A 99 -3.20 -10.67 -12.65
N PHE A 100 -4.19 -11.44 -12.20
CA PHE A 100 -4.10 -12.88 -12.19
C PHE A 100 -3.88 -13.44 -13.60
N GLN A 101 -4.61 -12.91 -14.59
CA GLN A 101 -4.47 -13.35 -15.98
C GLN A 101 -3.08 -13.05 -16.52
N GLU A 102 -2.56 -11.84 -16.24
CA GLU A 102 -1.22 -11.45 -16.67
C GLU A 102 -0.13 -12.33 -16.07
N LEU A 103 -0.23 -12.60 -14.77
CA LEU A 103 0.76 -13.41 -14.07
C LEU A 103 0.71 -14.87 -14.53
N GLN A 104 -0.47 -15.39 -14.79
CA GLN A 104 -0.61 -16.74 -15.31
C GLN A 104 -0.01 -16.85 -16.71
N ARG A 105 -0.31 -15.87 -17.58
CA ARG A 105 0.19 -15.86 -18.95
C ARG A 105 1.69 -15.66 -19.02
N ASP A 106 2.23 -14.71 -18.25
CA ASP A 106 3.62 -14.32 -18.36
C ASP A 106 4.57 -15.16 -17.51
N LEU A 107 4.12 -15.63 -16.35
CA LEU A 107 4.97 -16.34 -15.39
C LEU A 107 4.46 -17.73 -15.04
N GLY A 108 3.33 -18.14 -15.59
CA GLY A 108 2.75 -19.46 -15.30
C GLY A 108 2.26 -19.61 -13.86
N ILE A 109 2.06 -18.51 -13.14
CA ILE A 109 1.58 -18.56 -11.75
C ILE A 109 0.08 -18.76 -11.77
N ALA A 110 -0.39 -19.85 -11.14
CA ALA A 110 -1.81 -20.11 -11.02
C ALA A 110 -2.47 -19.12 -10.07
N PRO A 111 -3.65 -18.57 -10.42
CA PRO A 111 -4.35 -17.66 -9.52
C PRO A 111 -4.82 -18.39 -8.27
N PRO A 112 -4.78 -17.75 -7.09
CA PRO A 112 -5.35 -18.34 -5.89
C PRO A 112 -6.88 -18.43 -6.00
N ALA A 113 -7.48 -19.29 -5.18
CA ALA A 113 -8.92 -19.47 -5.17
C ALA A 113 -9.69 -18.29 -4.58
N HIS A 114 -8.99 -17.35 -3.99
CA HIS A 114 -9.56 -16.15 -3.35
C HIS A 114 -8.76 -14.91 -3.76
N GLY A 115 -9.23 -13.72 -3.36
CA GLY A 115 -8.59 -12.47 -3.75
C GLY A 115 -7.55 -11.94 -2.77
N CYS A 116 -7.23 -12.67 -1.71
CA CYS A 116 -6.25 -12.22 -0.72
C CYS A 116 -4.82 -12.55 -1.15
N LEU A 117 -3.97 -11.53 -1.28
CA LEU A 117 -2.61 -11.69 -1.75
C LEU A 117 -1.56 -11.71 -0.63
N GLU A 118 -1.97 -11.92 0.62
CA GLU A 118 -1.03 -11.97 1.74
C GLU A 118 0.06 -13.02 1.54
N SER A 119 -0.26 -14.17 0.95
CA SER A 119 0.73 -15.21 0.69
C SER A 119 1.81 -14.74 -0.30
N TRP A 120 1.44 -13.89 -1.26
CA TRP A 120 2.42 -13.28 -2.17
C TRP A 120 3.33 -12.33 -1.40
N ALA A 121 2.72 -11.49 -0.54
CA ALA A 121 3.46 -10.50 0.24
C ALA A 121 4.49 -11.17 1.15
N THR A 122 4.11 -12.26 1.82
CA THR A 122 5.02 -12.97 2.71
C THR A 122 6.12 -13.71 1.96
N GLN A 123 5.97 -13.90 0.66
CA GLN A 123 6.99 -14.51 -0.19
C GLN A 123 7.91 -13.47 -0.87
N GLY A 124 7.75 -12.21 -0.55
CA GLY A 124 8.65 -11.17 -1.04
C GLY A 124 8.07 -10.23 -2.08
N VAL A 125 6.76 -10.27 -2.31
CA VAL A 125 6.10 -9.33 -3.23
C VAL A 125 5.58 -8.14 -2.46
N LEU A 126 6.22 -6.99 -2.63
CA LEU A 126 5.75 -5.75 -2.01
C LEU A 126 4.58 -5.21 -2.84
N LEU A 127 3.40 -5.25 -2.27
CA LEU A 127 2.17 -4.84 -2.93
C LEU A 127 1.81 -3.42 -2.47
N LEU A 128 2.37 -2.43 -3.14
CA LEU A 128 2.32 -1.04 -2.70
C LEU A 128 1.48 -0.16 -3.62
N ASN A 129 0.49 0.52 -3.05
CA ASN A 129 -0.21 1.59 -3.77
C ASN A 129 0.58 2.89 -3.67
N SER A 130 0.54 3.71 -4.70
CA SER A 130 1.15 5.06 -4.67
C SER A 130 0.48 5.94 -3.63
N VAL A 131 -0.84 5.79 -3.46
CA VAL A 131 -1.65 6.49 -2.47
C VAL A 131 -2.21 5.45 -1.53
N LEU A 132 -2.00 5.61 -0.22
CA LEU A 132 -2.30 4.55 0.75
C LEU A 132 -3.67 4.67 1.41
N THR A 133 -4.43 5.73 1.12
CA THR A 133 -5.78 5.92 1.65
C THR A 133 -6.73 6.42 0.57
N VAL A 134 -8.02 6.25 0.83
CA VAL A 134 -9.07 6.74 -0.07
C VAL A 134 -10.33 6.97 0.74
N GLU A 135 -11.15 7.94 0.33
CA GLU A 135 -12.45 8.17 0.93
C GLU A 135 -13.46 7.18 0.35
N HIS A 136 -14.35 6.68 1.19
CA HIS A 136 -15.44 5.78 0.77
C HIS A 136 -16.17 6.33 -0.47
N GLY A 137 -16.29 5.50 -1.49
CA GLY A 137 -17.05 5.81 -2.70
C GLY A 137 -16.44 6.86 -3.62
N ARG A 138 -15.23 7.35 -3.32
CA ARG A 138 -14.62 8.43 -4.12
C ARG A 138 -13.21 8.05 -4.55
N ALA A 139 -13.12 7.38 -5.69
CA ALA A 139 -11.84 6.99 -6.27
C ALA A 139 -10.91 8.19 -6.42
N ALA A 140 -9.64 8.00 -6.14
CA ALA A 140 -8.60 9.02 -6.28
C ALA A 140 -8.77 10.25 -5.38
N SER A 141 -9.65 10.18 -4.37
CA SER A 141 -9.96 11.33 -3.51
C SER A 141 -8.78 11.82 -2.69
N HIS A 142 -7.79 10.97 -2.42
CA HIS A 142 -6.62 11.35 -1.64
C HIS A 142 -5.35 11.53 -2.48
N GLN A 143 -5.47 11.56 -3.80
CA GLN A 143 -4.34 11.87 -4.67
C GLN A 143 -3.89 13.32 -4.45
N GLY A 144 -2.58 13.54 -4.53
CA GLY A 144 -2.02 14.88 -4.38
C GLY A 144 -1.95 15.40 -2.95
N LYS A 145 -2.20 14.55 -1.96
CA LYS A 145 -2.21 14.96 -0.54
C LYS A 145 -0.91 14.65 0.20
N GLY A 146 0.02 13.95 -0.45
CA GLY A 146 1.33 13.67 0.11
C GLY A 146 1.78 12.23 0.07
N TRP A 147 0.85 11.27 -0.09
CA TRP A 147 1.23 9.86 -0.10
C TRP A 147 2.24 9.53 -1.21
N GLU A 148 2.06 10.12 -2.39
CA GLU A 148 2.92 9.85 -3.54
C GLU A 148 4.39 10.13 -3.22
N ARG A 149 4.64 11.19 -2.50
CA ARG A 149 6.01 11.56 -2.12
C ARG A 149 6.63 10.52 -1.19
N PHE A 150 5.84 10.00 -0.27
CA PHE A 150 6.28 8.94 0.64
C PHE A 150 6.58 7.65 -0.12
N THR A 151 5.67 7.22 -0.98
CA THR A 151 5.85 5.98 -1.74
C THR A 151 6.95 6.09 -2.79
N ASP A 152 7.16 7.27 -3.37
CA ASP A 152 8.30 7.53 -4.24
C ASP A 152 9.61 7.32 -3.47
N ARG A 153 9.67 7.79 -2.23
CA ARG A 153 10.85 7.59 -1.40
C ARG A 153 11.08 6.10 -1.08
N VAL A 154 10.01 5.35 -0.88
CA VAL A 154 10.10 3.90 -0.68
C VAL A 154 10.81 3.25 -1.88
N VAL A 155 10.39 3.60 -3.09
CA VAL A 155 10.97 3.06 -4.32
C VAL A 155 12.44 3.50 -4.45
N GLU A 156 12.74 4.75 -4.14
CA GLU A 156 14.13 5.25 -4.17
C GLU A 156 15.04 4.47 -3.23
N VAL A 157 14.58 4.23 -2.00
CA VAL A 157 15.36 3.48 -1.01
C VAL A 157 15.62 2.06 -1.48
N LEU A 158 14.62 1.42 -2.07
CA LEU A 158 14.79 0.09 -2.64
C LEU A 158 15.82 0.09 -3.77
N ASN A 159 15.76 1.06 -4.68
CA ASN A 159 16.71 1.18 -5.78
C ASN A 159 18.12 1.47 -5.30
N GLU A 160 18.28 2.25 -4.22
CA GLU A 160 19.57 2.62 -3.68
C GLU A 160 20.25 1.48 -2.90
N GLN A 161 19.46 0.67 -2.19
CA GLN A 161 19.97 -0.27 -1.19
C GLN A 161 19.75 -1.74 -1.51
N ARG A 162 18.99 -2.05 -2.56
CA ARG A 162 18.72 -3.42 -2.96
C ARG A 162 19.08 -3.63 -4.43
N GLU A 163 19.58 -4.82 -4.73
CA GLU A 163 19.94 -5.21 -6.09
C GLU A 163 18.99 -6.28 -6.60
N GLN A 164 18.85 -6.38 -7.91
CA GLN A 164 18.13 -7.46 -8.58
C GLN A 164 16.64 -7.53 -8.24
N LEU A 165 16.03 -6.38 -7.95
CA LEU A 165 14.60 -6.33 -7.72
C LEU A 165 13.85 -6.28 -9.06
N VAL A 166 12.72 -6.96 -9.12
CA VAL A 166 11.81 -6.90 -10.26
C VAL A 166 10.71 -5.89 -9.94
N PHE A 167 10.53 -4.91 -10.82
CA PHE A 167 9.45 -3.93 -10.67
C PHE A 167 8.35 -4.20 -11.68
N GLY A 168 7.11 -4.27 -11.20
CA GLY A 168 5.94 -4.38 -12.05
C GLY A 168 4.99 -3.24 -11.75
N VAL A 169 4.41 -2.66 -12.81
CA VAL A 169 3.32 -1.69 -12.64
C VAL A 169 2.04 -2.49 -12.79
N GLY A 170 1.15 -2.36 -11.81
CA GLY A 170 -0.13 -3.00 -11.89
C GLY A 170 -0.92 -2.48 -13.10
N ALA A 171 -1.78 -3.33 -13.66
CA ALA A 171 -2.66 -2.92 -14.73
C ALA A 171 -3.38 -1.64 -14.29
N ARG A 172 -3.36 -0.63 -15.14
CA ARG A 172 -4.11 0.58 -14.88
C ARG A 172 -5.57 0.17 -14.83
N GLY A 173 -6.11 0.18 -13.62
CA GLY A 173 -7.49 -0.12 -13.43
C GLY A 173 -8.29 0.84 -14.28
N GLY A 174 -8.84 0.33 -15.32
CA GLY A 174 -9.83 1.08 -16.04
C GLY A 174 -10.97 1.35 -15.12
#